data_26e2472fe73752337911d3ada3d81484
#
_entry.id   26e2472fe73752337911d3ada3d81484
#
_cell.length_a   1.000
_cell.length_b   1.000
_cell.length_c   1.000
_cell.angle_alpha   90.00
_cell.angle_beta   90.00
_cell.angle_gamma   90.00
#
_symmetry.space_group_name_H-M   'P 1'
#
loop_
_entity.id
_entity.type
_entity.pdbx_description
1 polymer ?
#
loop_
_entity_poly.entity_id
_entity_poly.type
_entity_poly.pdbx_seq_one_letter_code
_entity_poly.pdbx_strand_id
1 'polypeptide(L)'
;MTSLSLSSADLATLATDALVVATAPVGGRRKGVTIVGAAAGLKATPKKRLEESLAALGATGKAGDIVRIPGSGITAATVILAVGVGAGPWTDETLRRAAGNAVRALAGTRRAALALPVETAAAVDAVAQGALMGAYSYDAFRVDSKAEQKSPVNRITLHVADAKDSSTTTAVARAKAISTAVNFARDLINAPAAAMPPTTLAQSGADAVANLPVEVEILDQEALAAGGYGGILGVGKGSMQPPRLARLAYRPEGATAHLALVGKGITFDTGGISIKPSASMHEMKADMSGAAAVIATVQAIASLGLSVAVTGYVCAAENMPSGKAQKPGDVLSTYGGKTVEVLDTDAEGRLVLADGLVRAQEDKPDVIIDIATLTGAQTIALGSRTAGIMANDDDLREAIFDAANRAGESMWPMPQPEELRAGLDSLVADIANIPLSGRRDGGMLSASIFLREFVPDSQRWAHLDIAGPAYNGYSPWGCTPKGGTGYAVRTLVQVAEDMADGAL
;
A
#
# COMPACT_ATOMS: atom_id res chain seq x y z
N MET A 1 20.01 -2.45 0.63
CA MET A 1 18.93 -1.51 0.22
C MET A 1 19.45 -0.54 -0.84
N THR A 2 18.62 -0.12 -1.76
CA THR A 2 18.94 0.91 -2.75
C THR A 2 19.10 2.27 -2.08
N SER A 3 20.18 2.98 -2.38
CA SER A 3 20.38 4.35 -1.88
C SER A 3 19.98 5.39 -2.92
N LEU A 4 19.44 6.54 -2.46
CA LEU A 4 19.07 7.67 -3.30
C LEU A 4 19.79 8.93 -2.82
N SER A 5 20.40 9.66 -3.75
CA SER A 5 21.09 10.94 -3.54
C SER A 5 20.64 11.97 -4.58
N LEU A 6 20.87 13.24 -4.28
CA LEU A 6 20.62 14.35 -5.20
C LEU A 6 21.92 14.80 -5.90
N SER A 7 21.78 15.34 -7.12
CA SER A 7 22.87 15.96 -7.85
C SER A 7 22.36 17.06 -8.78
N SER A 8 23.12 18.16 -8.85
CA SER A 8 22.96 19.22 -9.86
C SER A 8 24.11 19.27 -10.88
N ALA A 9 24.92 18.19 -10.93
CA ALA A 9 26.05 18.10 -11.87
C ALA A 9 25.59 18.00 -13.32
N ASP A 10 26.44 18.43 -14.26
CA ASP A 10 26.17 18.35 -15.70
C ASP A 10 25.93 16.88 -16.12
N LEU A 11 24.77 16.63 -16.69
CA LEU A 11 24.33 15.30 -17.16
C LEU A 11 25.25 14.70 -18.23
N ALA A 12 25.93 15.54 -19.01
CA ALA A 12 26.85 15.05 -20.03
C ALA A 12 28.09 14.39 -19.45
N THR A 13 28.53 14.82 -18.26
CA THR A 13 29.75 14.35 -17.59
C THR A 13 29.47 13.55 -16.31
N LEU A 14 28.21 13.41 -15.90
CA LEU A 14 27.84 12.70 -14.67
C LEU A 14 28.26 11.22 -14.75
N ALA A 15 29.13 10.80 -13.86
CA ALA A 15 29.66 9.44 -13.80
C ALA A 15 28.61 8.45 -13.26
N THR A 16 27.89 7.81 -14.15
CA THR A 16 26.86 6.80 -13.86
C THR A 16 26.93 5.66 -14.89
N ASP A 17 26.40 4.48 -14.55
CA ASP A 17 26.35 3.36 -15.49
C ASP A 17 25.17 3.52 -16.44
N ALA A 18 24.04 4.08 -15.95
CA ALA A 18 22.87 4.39 -16.77
C ALA A 18 22.36 5.81 -16.48
N LEU A 19 21.94 6.52 -17.54
CA LEU A 19 21.20 7.78 -17.44
C LEU A 19 19.76 7.53 -17.92
N VAL A 20 18.79 7.84 -17.06
CA VAL A 20 17.37 7.84 -17.43
C VAL A 20 16.97 9.22 -17.92
N VAL A 21 16.36 9.29 -19.07
CA VAL A 21 15.83 10.53 -19.65
C VAL A 21 14.34 10.38 -19.93
N ALA A 22 13.57 11.45 -19.72
CA ALA A 22 12.16 11.46 -20.04
C ALA A 22 11.92 11.84 -21.50
N THR A 23 10.95 11.18 -22.13
CA THR A 23 10.52 11.47 -23.50
C THR A 23 9.01 11.69 -23.56
N ALA A 24 8.59 12.62 -24.41
CA ALA A 24 7.19 12.85 -24.75
C ALA A 24 6.97 12.74 -26.25
N PRO A 25 5.75 12.38 -26.72
CA PRO A 25 5.43 12.37 -28.14
C PRO A 25 5.59 13.78 -28.74
N VAL A 26 6.13 13.88 -29.94
CA VAL A 26 6.09 15.14 -30.68
C VAL A 26 4.66 15.41 -31.13
N GLY A 27 4.14 16.58 -30.84
CA GLY A 27 2.78 16.98 -31.23
C GLY A 27 2.59 17.08 -32.74
N GLY A 28 1.35 16.88 -33.20
CA GLY A 28 0.94 17.03 -34.60
C GLY A 28 1.21 15.78 -35.45
N ARG A 29 1.41 15.98 -36.79
CA ARG A 29 1.60 14.88 -37.75
C ARG A 29 3.02 14.30 -37.80
N ARG A 30 3.97 14.88 -37.06
CA ARG A 30 5.36 14.40 -37.01
C ARG A 30 5.45 13.15 -36.09
N LYS A 31 6.07 12.10 -36.64
CA LYS A 31 6.44 10.93 -35.83
C LYS A 31 7.77 11.21 -35.14
N GLY A 32 7.88 10.84 -33.86
CA GLY A 32 9.11 10.97 -33.09
C GLY A 32 8.84 11.36 -31.62
N VAL A 33 9.90 11.54 -30.89
CA VAL A 33 9.88 11.92 -29.48
C VAL A 33 10.70 13.19 -29.26
N THR A 34 10.34 13.96 -28.25
CA THR A 34 11.15 15.04 -27.72
C THR A 34 11.64 14.69 -26.33
N ILE A 35 12.86 15.12 -26.00
CA ILE A 35 13.43 14.99 -24.65
C ILE A 35 12.83 16.08 -23.77
N VAL A 36 12.36 15.69 -22.58
CA VAL A 36 11.75 16.62 -21.62
C VAL A 36 12.45 16.54 -20.25
N GLY A 37 12.17 17.51 -19.36
CA GLY A 37 12.82 17.62 -18.06
C GLY A 37 14.29 18.03 -18.16
N ALA A 38 15.11 17.71 -17.16
CA ALA A 38 16.49 18.15 -17.06
C ALA A 38 17.36 17.78 -18.28
N ALA A 39 17.10 16.63 -18.90
CA ALA A 39 17.84 16.20 -20.10
C ALA A 39 17.54 17.04 -21.33
N ALA A 40 16.49 17.85 -21.35
CA ALA A 40 16.23 18.82 -22.40
C ALA A 40 17.30 19.91 -22.50
N GLY A 41 18.06 20.15 -21.40
CA GLY A 41 19.19 21.05 -21.32
C GLY A 41 20.51 20.51 -21.87
N LEU A 42 20.57 19.27 -22.37
CA LEU A 42 21.75 18.75 -23.07
C LEU A 42 22.12 19.65 -24.25
N LYS A 43 23.45 19.77 -24.54
CA LYS A 43 23.93 20.51 -25.70
C LYS A 43 23.28 20.03 -26.99
N ALA A 44 23.13 20.92 -27.95
CA ALA A 44 22.36 20.67 -29.20
C ALA A 44 22.79 19.39 -29.95
N THR A 45 24.11 19.14 -30.10
CA THR A 45 24.60 17.95 -30.82
C THR A 45 24.31 16.62 -30.10
N PRO A 46 24.64 16.45 -28.79
CA PRO A 46 24.22 15.26 -28.02
C PRO A 46 22.71 15.04 -28.01
N LYS A 47 21.94 16.11 -27.82
CA LYS A 47 20.47 16.03 -27.79
C LYS A 47 19.90 15.55 -29.13
N LYS A 48 20.37 16.11 -30.24
CA LYS A 48 19.94 15.72 -31.59
C LYS A 48 20.27 14.23 -31.88
N ARG A 49 21.48 13.79 -31.50
CA ARG A 49 21.88 12.38 -31.62
C ARG A 49 20.97 11.47 -30.82
N LEU A 50 20.64 11.87 -29.59
CA LEU A 50 19.74 11.12 -28.73
C LEU A 50 18.34 10.98 -29.38
N GLU A 51 17.77 12.09 -29.85
CA GLU A 51 16.44 12.11 -30.48
C GLU A 51 16.43 11.28 -31.77
N GLU A 52 17.46 11.38 -32.61
CA GLU A 52 17.62 10.59 -33.86
C GLU A 52 17.71 9.09 -33.53
N SER A 53 18.50 8.71 -32.54
CA SER A 53 18.66 7.31 -32.13
C SER A 53 17.35 6.73 -31.58
N LEU A 54 16.62 7.49 -30.76
CA LEU A 54 15.32 7.08 -30.20
C LEU A 54 14.28 6.95 -31.34
N ALA A 55 14.24 7.87 -32.28
CA ALA A 55 13.35 7.80 -33.44
C ALA A 55 13.63 6.58 -34.30
N ALA A 56 14.93 6.27 -34.59
CA ALA A 56 15.34 5.09 -35.35
C ALA A 56 14.91 3.77 -34.67
N LEU A 57 14.84 3.74 -33.36
CA LEU A 57 14.39 2.58 -32.59
C LEU A 57 12.88 2.56 -32.32
N GLY A 58 12.13 3.49 -32.91
CA GLY A 58 10.68 3.53 -32.83
C GLY A 58 10.13 4.00 -31.47
N ALA A 59 10.92 4.77 -30.72
CA ALA A 59 10.43 5.39 -29.48
C ALA A 59 9.17 6.22 -29.75
N THR A 60 8.15 6.04 -28.93
CA THR A 60 6.85 6.71 -29.08
C THR A 60 6.63 7.84 -28.09
N GLY A 61 7.37 7.85 -26.98
CA GLY A 61 7.19 8.76 -25.87
C GLY A 61 5.87 8.60 -25.09
N LYS A 62 5.05 7.59 -25.44
CA LYS A 62 3.83 7.26 -24.68
C LYS A 62 4.20 6.84 -23.27
N ALA A 63 3.30 7.07 -22.31
CA ALA A 63 3.52 6.66 -20.92
C ALA A 63 3.89 5.17 -20.82
N GLY A 64 5.03 4.89 -20.17
CA GLY A 64 5.54 3.54 -19.99
C GLY A 64 6.38 2.97 -21.14
N ASP A 65 6.54 3.69 -22.26
CA ASP A 65 7.46 3.31 -23.32
C ASP A 65 8.90 3.34 -22.81
N ILE A 66 9.69 2.30 -23.14
CA ILE A 66 11.09 2.19 -22.69
C ILE A 66 11.98 1.80 -23.86
N VAL A 67 12.98 2.63 -24.12
CA VAL A 67 14.00 2.39 -25.16
C VAL A 67 15.39 2.54 -24.53
N ARG A 68 16.29 1.60 -24.82
CA ARG A 68 17.70 1.65 -24.40
C ARG A 68 18.60 1.92 -25.58
N ILE A 69 19.57 2.80 -25.38
CA ILE A 69 20.61 3.09 -26.36
C ILE A 69 21.98 3.18 -25.66
N PRO A 70 23.08 2.96 -26.41
CA PRO A 70 24.42 3.27 -25.90
C PRO A 70 24.56 4.77 -25.61
N GLY A 71 25.25 5.10 -24.52
CA GLY A 71 25.50 6.50 -24.11
C GLY A 71 26.68 7.15 -24.85
N SER A 72 27.52 6.34 -25.51
CA SER A 72 28.74 6.79 -26.18
C SER A 72 28.48 7.91 -27.19
N GLY A 73 29.23 9.00 -27.10
CA GLY A 73 29.11 10.19 -27.93
C GLY A 73 27.88 11.08 -27.61
N ILE A 74 27.14 10.75 -26.55
CA ILE A 74 26.00 11.54 -26.06
C ILE A 74 26.27 12.01 -24.63
N THR A 75 26.61 11.09 -23.72
CA THR A 75 26.93 11.37 -22.30
C THR A 75 28.06 10.44 -21.82
N ALA A 76 28.52 10.65 -20.58
CA ALA A 76 29.48 9.75 -19.94
C ALA A 76 28.86 8.42 -19.46
N ALA A 77 27.55 8.29 -19.44
CA ALA A 77 26.88 7.04 -19.05
C ALA A 77 27.10 5.94 -20.10
N THR A 78 27.24 4.70 -19.65
CA THR A 78 27.37 3.54 -20.56
C THR A 78 26.10 3.32 -21.35
N VAL A 79 24.92 3.50 -20.69
CA VAL A 79 23.59 3.30 -21.28
C VAL A 79 22.72 4.53 -21.01
N ILE A 80 21.93 4.92 -21.99
CA ILE A 80 20.81 5.83 -21.81
C ILE A 80 19.52 5.02 -21.91
N LEU A 81 18.65 5.17 -20.91
CA LEU A 81 17.30 4.61 -20.91
C LEU A 81 16.32 5.76 -21.06
N ALA A 82 15.61 5.81 -22.18
CA ALA A 82 14.51 6.72 -22.40
C ALA A 82 13.22 6.11 -21.86
N VAL A 83 12.50 6.86 -21.03
CA VAL A 83 11.18 6.47 -20.53
C VAL A 83 10.14 7.48 -21.01
N GLY A 84 9.08 6.98 -21.65
CA GLY A 84 7.95 7.79 -22.10
C GLY A 84 7.10 8.26 -20.91
N VAL A 85 6.82 9.56 -20.86
CA VAL A 85 5.94 10.18 -19.87
C VAL A 85 4.58 10.60 -20.45
N GLY A 86 4.37 10.38 -21.77
CA GLY A 86 3.16 10.81 -22.46
C GLY A 86 3.18 12.31 -22.78
N ALA A 87 2.06 12.81 -23.31
CA ALA A 87 1.86 14.23 -23.54
C ALA A 87 1.62 14.95 -22.20
N GLY A 88 2.23 16.14 -22.02
CA GLY A 88 1.99 16.95 -20.81
C GLY A 88 0.61 17.65 -20.81
N PRO A 89 0.20 18.24 -19.69
CA PRO A 89 0.95 18.32 -18.44
C PRO A 89 1.04 16.97 -17.70
N TRP A 90 2.16 16.76 -16.97
CA TRP A 90 2.38 15.52 -16.25
C TRP A 90 1.98 15.67 -14.79
N THR A 91 1.24 14.68 -14.29
CA THR A 91 0.93 14.56 -12.87
C THR A 91 2.09 13.90 -12.12
N ASP A 92 2.15 14.11 -10.80
CA ASP A 92 3.14 13.45 -9.93
C ASP A 92 3.08 11.93 -10.07
N GLU A 93 1.88 11.35 -10.22
CA GLU A 93 1.74 9.90 -10.43
C GLU A 93 2.29 9.45 -11.79
N THR A 94 2.16 10.25 -12.84
CA THR A 94 2.79 9.95 -14.14
C THR A 94 4.31 9.86 -13.98
N LEU A 95 4.91 10.79 -13.27
CA LEU A 95 6.35 10.85 -13.02
C LEU A 95 6.81 9.71 -12.09
N ARG A 96 6.04 9.40 -11.05
CA ARG A 96 6.29 8.26 -10.15
C ARG A 96 6.30 6.95 -10.92
N ARG A 97 5.32 6.71 -11.78
CA ARG A 97 5.26 5.51 -12.62
C ARG A 97 6.40 5.42 -13.62
N ALA A 98 6.78 6.53 -14.24
CA ALA A 98 7.91 6.58 -15.16
C ALA A 98 9.22 6.22 -14.47
N ALA A 99 9.49 6.79 -13.28
CA ALA A 99 10.65 6.48 -12.48
C ALA A 99 10.68 5.00 -12.07
N GLY A 100 9.56 4.46 -11.61
CA GLY A 100 9.43 3.04 -11.24
C GLY A 100 9.69 2.09 -12.39
N ASN A 101 9.08 2.35 -13.56
CA ASN A 101 9.33 1.57 -14.78
C ASN A 101 10.80 1.61 -15.20
N ALA A 102 11.41 2.80 -15.18
CA ALA A 102 12.80 2.98 -15.59
C ALA A 102 13.77 2.23 -14.66
N VAL A 103 13.62 2.38 -13.33
CA VAL A 103 14.50 1.73 -12.37
C VAL A 103 14.35 0.21 -12.41
N ARG A 104 13.13 -0.30 -12.48
CA ARG A 104 12.91 -1.75 -12.65
C ARG A 104 13.53 -2.28 -13.93
N ALA A 105 13.42 -1.55 -15.05
CA ALA A 105 14.04 -1.93 -16.29
C ALA A 105 15.59 -1.93 -16.23
N LEU A 106 16.19 -1.21 -15.28
CA LEU A 106 17.64 -1.15 -15.06
C LEU A 106 18.16 -2.21 -14.08
N ALA A 107 17.36 -3.19 -13.66
CA ALA A 107 17.86 -4.29 -12.86
C ALA A 107 19.11 -4.94 -13.48
N GLY A 108 20.14 -5.16 -12.68
CA GLY A 108 21.50 -5.58 -13.09
C GLY A 108 22.48 -4.41 -13.30
N THR A 109 22.00 -3.16 -13.21
CA THR A 109 22.85 -1.95 -13.25
C THR A 109 23.16 -1.47 -11.84
N ARG A 110 24.39 -1.09 -11.56
CA ARG A 110 24.79 -0.69 -10.19
C ARG A 110 24.37 0.76 -9.88
N ARG A 111 24.59 1.69 -10.84
CA ARG A 111 24.36 3.13 -10.63
C ARG A 111 23.48 3.67 -11.74
N ALA A 112 22.42 4.36 -11.36
CA ALA A 112 21.52 5.04 -12.30
C ALA A 112 21.33 6.50 -11.91
N ALA A 113 21.36 7.41 -12.88
CA ALA A 113 20.95 8.79 -12.70
C ALA A 113 19.61 9.03 -13.40
N LEU A 114 18.69 9.73 -12.75
CA LEU A 114 17.37 10.06 -13.29
C LEU A 114 17.30 11.55 -13.58
N ALA A 115 17.09 11.89 -14.85
CA ALA A 115 16.90 13.25 -15.35
C ALA A 115 15.47 13.43 -15.86
N LEU A 116 14.51 13.25 -14.95
CA LEU A 116 13.07 13.39 -15.19
C LEU A 116 12.61 14.83 -14.94
N PRO A 117 11.39 15.24 -15.36
CA PRO A 117 10.80 16.51 -14.96
C PRO A 117 10.56 16.56 -13.44
N VAL A 118 11.29 17.40 -12.73
CA VAL A 118 11.23 17.54 -11.25
C VAL A 118 11.33 19.03 -10.86
N GLU A 119 10.41 19.83 -11.36
CA GLU A 119 10.41 21.28 -11.19
C GLU A 119 9.79 21.72 -9.86
N THR A 120 9.08 20.82 -9.17
CA THR A 120 8.44 21.05 -7.87
C THR A 120 8.89 20.03 -6.83
N ALA A 121 8.79 20.37 -5.55
CA ALA A 121 9.07 19.43 -4.45
C ALA A 121 8.17 18.19 -4.53
N ALA A 122 6.90 18.32 -4.92
CA ALA A 122 5.98 17.21 -5.12
C ALA A 122 6.44 16.27 -6.25
N ALA A 123 6.91 16.83 -7.39
CA ALA A 123 7.48 16.02 -8.47
C ALA A 123 8.78 15.30 -8.04
N VAL A 124 9.63 15.96 -7.24
CA VAL A 124 10.84 15.33 -6.65
C VAL A 124 10.45 14.17 -5.76
N ASP A 125 9.50 14.36 -4.84
CA ASP A 125 8.99 13.30 -3.96
C ASP A 125 8.42 12.13 -4.78
N ALA A 126 7.59 12.41 -5.77
CA ALA A 126 6.97 11.40 -6.62
C ALA A 126 8.01 10.55 -7.40
N VAL A 127 8.99 11.21 -8.02
CA VAL A 127 10.07 10.53 -8.76
C VAL A 127 10.94 9.71 -7.81
N ALA A 128 11.29 10.25 -6.65
CA ALA A 128 12.09 9.57 -5.63
C ALA A 128 11.35 8.32 -5.09
N GLN A 129 10.06 8.43 -4.76
CA GLN A 129 9.22 7.29 -4.38
C GLN A 129 9.18 6.25 -5.49
N GLY A 130 8.86 6.66 -6.73
CA GLY A 130 8.81 5.76 -7.87
C GLY A 130 10.10 4.99 -8.08
N ALA A 131 11.24 5.68 -7.98
CA ALA A 131 12.56 5.09 -8.12
C ALA A 131 12.87 4.07 -7.01
N LEU A 132 12.64 4.42 -5.74
CA LEU A 132 12.91 3.55 -4.59
C LEU A 132 11.98 2.33 -4.57
N MET A 133 10.69 2.53 -4.85
CA MET A 133 9.71 1.44 -4.93
C MET A 133 9.91 0.57 -6.19
N GLY A 134 10.39 1.16 -7.30
CA GLY A 134 10.72 0.43 -8.53
C GLY A 134 11.97 -0.45 -8.40
N ALA A 135 12.84 -0.16 -7.43
CA ALA A 135 14.00 -0.97 -7.09
C ALA A 135 13.68 -2.13 -6.12
N TYR A 136 12.42 -2.34 -5.77
CA TYR A 136 12.01 -3.42 -4.88
C TYR A 136 12.21 -4.79 -5.52
N SER A 137 12.74 -5.73 -4.73
CA SER A 137 12.73 -7.16 -5.03
C SER A 137 12.59 -7.97 -3.74
N TYR A 138 11.88 -9.08 -3.81
CA TYR A 138 11.73 -10.02 -2.70
C TYR A 138 12.46 -11.32 -3.03
N ASP A 139 13.50 -11.63 -2.27
CA ASP A 139 14.37 -12.79 -2.53
C ASP A 139 14.72 -13.59 -1.25
N ALA A 140 14.01 -13.33 -0.14
CA ALA A 140 14.30 -13.89 1.17
C ALA A 140 14.35 -15.43 1.22
N PHE A 141 13.55 -16.08 0.34
CA PHE A 141 13.46 -17.55 0.27
C PHE A 141 14.12 -18.13 -0.99
N ARG A 142 14.94 -17.34 -1.70
CA ARG A 142 15.69 -17.81 -2.87
C ARG A 142 17.11 -18.16 -2.47
N VAL A 143 17.54 -19.35 -2.80
CA VAL A 143 18.92 -19.83 -2.58
C VAL A 143 19.63 -19.91 -3.93
N ASP A 144 19.41 -20.98 -4.69
CA ASP A 144 20.10 -21.20 -5.98
C ASP A 144 19.65 -20.22 -7.06
N SER A 145 18.35 -20.00 -7.20
CA SER A 145 17.78 -19.08 -8.19
C SER A 145 18.08 -17.60 -7.91
N LYS A 146 18.66 -17.26 -6.76
CA LYS A 146 19.04 -15.87 -6.44
C LYS A 146 20.17 -15.39 -7.36
N ALA A 147 21.11 -16.25 -7.70
CA ALA A 147 22.23 -15.93 -8.58
C ALA A 147 21.80 -15.62 -10.03
N GLU A 148 20.66 -16.15 -10.46
CA GLU A 148 20.09 -15.91 -11.80
C GLU A 148 19.31 -14.59 -11.90
N GLN A 149 18.98 -13.97 -10.77
CA GLN A 149 18.21 -12.74 -10.74
C GLN A 149 19.12 -11.52 -10.92
N LYS A 150 18.62 -10.58 -11.74
CA LYS A 150 19.25 -9.27 -11.83
C LYS A 150 18.99 -8.48 -10.56
N SER A 151 20.05 -8.14 -9.83
CA SER A 151 19.96 -7.31 -8.63
C SER A 151 19.34 -5.95 -8.94
N PRO A 152 18.52 -5.37 -8.04
CA PRO A 152 18.05 -3.99 -8.18
C PRO A 152 19.21 -3.00 -8.32
N VAL A 153 18.91 -1.82 -8.86
CA VAL A 153 19.85 -0.71 -8.89
C VAL A 153 20.30 -0.35 -7.48
N ASN A 154 21.61 -0.32 -7.23
CA ASN A 154 22.15 -0.10 -5.88
C ASN A 154 22.18 1.38 -5.47
N ARG A 155 22.52 2.26 -6.43
CA ARG A 155 22.64 3.70 -6.20
C ARG A 155 21.85 4.45 -7.26
N ILE A 156 20.94 5.27 -6.79
CA ILE A 156 20.12 6.15 -7.63
C ILE A 156 20.54 7.59 -7.33
N THR A 157 20.82 8.35 -8.38
CA THR A 157 21.05 9.80 -8.29
C THR A 157 19.90 10.50 -8.99
N LEU A 158 19.11 11.27 -8.26
CA LEU A 158 18.08 12.12 -8.84
C LEU A 158 18.72 13.47 -9.21
N HIS A 159 18.66 13.81 -10.49
CA HIS A 159 19.14 15.10 -10.97
C HIS A 159 18.07 16.16 -10.73
N VAL A 160 18.47 17.26 -10.07
CA VAL A 160 17.65 18.42 -9.71
C VAL A 160 18.39 19.71 -10.03
N ALA A 161 17.68 20.82 -10.11
CA ALA A 161 18.30 22.13 -10.38
C ALA A 161 19.25 22.57 -9.25
N ASP A 162 18.82 22.39 -8.00
CA ASP A 162 19.64 22.64 -6.80
C ASP A 162 19.53 21.46 -5.82
N ALA A 163 20.64 20.73 -5.65
CA ALA A 163 20.72 19.60 -4.73
C ALA A 163 20.78 19.98 -3.23
N LYS A 164 20.92 21.28 -2.93
CA LYS A 164 20.96 21.81 -1.56
C LYS A 164 19.69 22.55 -1.14
N ASP A 165 18.75 22.72 -2.06
CA ASP A 165 17.47 23.34 -1.75
C ASP A 165 16.73 22.55 -0.65
N SER A 166 16.23 23.28 0.36
CA SER A 166 15.60 22.67 1.55
C SER A 166 14.31 21.93 1.21
N SER A 167 13.49 22.47 0.30
CA SER A 167 12.24 21.82 -0.12
C SER A 167 12.51 20.52 -0.86
N THR A 168 13.53 20.50 -1.71
CA THR A 168 13.99 19.32 -2.44
C THR A 168 14.53 18.24 -1.50
N THR A 169 15.34 18.62 -0.50
CA THR A 169 15.90 17.68 0.47
C THR A 169 14.82 17.09 1.39
N THR A 170 13.85 17.89 1.82
CA THR A 170 12.68 17.46 2.59
C THR A 170 11.82 16.48 1.79
N ALA A 171 11.53 16.78 0.51
CA ALA A 171 10.80 15.89 -0.38
C ALA A 171 11.48 14.51 -0.52
N VAL A 172 12.80 14.48 -0.66
CA VAL A 172 13.56 13.22 -0.71
C VAL A 172 13.54 12.47 0.63
N ALA A 173 13.60 13.16 1.75
CA ALA A 173 13.48 12.53 3.07
C ALA A 173 12.10 11.87 3.25
N ARG A 174 11.02 12.60 2.87
CA ARG A 174 9.65 12.07 2.85
C ARG A 174 9.54 10.83 1.94
N ALA A 175 10.03 10.93 0.70
CA ALA A 175 10.03 9.82 -0.24
C ALA A 175 10.73 8.56 0.30
N LYS A 176 11.86 8.73 0.99
CA LYS A 176 12.59 7.62 1.62
C LYS A 176 11.77 6.97 2.72
N ALA A 177 11.17 7.73 3.63
CA ALA A 177 10.36 7.20 4.72
C ALA A 177 9.16 6.39 4.17
N ILE A 178 8.39 6.97 3.24
CA ILE A 178 7.24 6.33 2.63
C ILE A 178 7.64 5.08 1.84
N SER A 179 8.69 5.16 1.02
CA SER A 179 9.12 4.01 0.21
C SER A 179 9.67 2.87 1.07
N THR A 180 10.32 3.17 2.20
CA THR A 180 10.76 2.17 3.17
C THR A 180 9.57 1.45 3.76
N ALA A 181 8.55 2.18 4.20
CA ALA A 181 7.32 1.63 4.75
C ALA A 181 6.54 0.78 3.73
N VAL A 182 6.37 1.28 2.49
CA VAL A 182 5.72 0.51 1.40
C VAL A 182 6.48 -0.78 1.11
N ASN A 183 7.81 -0.74 1.04
CA ASN A 183 8.61 -1.93 0.76
C ASN A 183 8.57 -2.91 1.93
N PHE A 184 8.55 -2.42 3.17
CA PHE A 184 8.34 -3.26 4.35
C PHE A 184 6.97 -3.97 4.33
N ALA A 185 5.88 -3.26 4.03
CA ALA A 185 4.57 -3.88 3.85
C ALA A 185 4.60 -4.98 2.77
N ARG A 186 5.29 -4.74 1.64
CA ARG A 186 5.49 -5.73 0.58
C ARG A 186 6.22 -6.97 1.07
N ASP A 187 7.24 -6.80 1.92
CA ASP A 187 7.99 -7.92 2.49
C ASP A 187 7.10 -8.81 3.35
N LEU A 188 6.24 -8.21 4.20
CA LEU A 188 5.26 -8.95 5.01
C LEU A 188 4.28 -9.73 4.13
N ILE A 189 3.68 -9.07 3.12
CA ILE A 189 2.67 -9.67 2.22
C ILE A 189 3.27 -10.79 1.36
N ASN A 190 4.53 -10.66 0.94
CA ASN A 190 5.18 -11.65 0.09
C ASN A 190 5.69 -12.87 0.87
N ALA A 191 5.86 -12.74 2.18
CA ALA A 191 6.31 -13.85 3.02
C ALA A 191 5.40 -15.08 2.86
N PRO A 192 5.96 -16.30 2.81
CA PRO A 192 5.15 -17.51 2.87
C PRO A 192 4.34 -17.58 4.17
N ALA A 193 3.11 -18.07 4.13
CA ALA A 193 2.24 -18.13 5.31
C ALA A 193 2.88 -18.87 6.49
N ALA A 194 3.63 -19.95 6.22
CA ALA A 194 4.35 -20.69 7.27
C ALA A 194 5.44 -19.84 7.97
N ALA A 195 5.96 -18.81 7.33
CA ALA A 195 6.94 -17.88 7.90
C ALA A 195 6.31 -16.62 8.52
N MET A 196 5.01 -16.41 8.28
CA MET A 196 4.29 -15.22 8.73
C MET A 196 2.99 -15.59 9.51
N PRO A 197 3.07 -16.44 10.55
CA PRO A 197 1.92 -16.68 11.42
C PRO A 197 1.55 -15.40 12.22
N PRO A 198 0.38 -15.37 12.90
CA PRO A 198 -0.09 -14.20 13.63
C PRO A 198 0.93 -13.64 14.64
N THR A 199 1.67 -14.51 15.32
CA THR A 199 2.72 -14.12 16.27
C THR A 199 3.85 -13.35 15.57
N THR A 200 4.30 -13.85 14.40
CA THR A 200 5.38 -13.20 13.63
C THR A 200 4.89 -11.87 13.05
N LEU A 201 3.66 -11.79 12.57
CA LEU A 201 3.10 -10.52 12.06
C LEU A 201 3.06 -9.46 13.16
N ALA A 202 2.55 -9.79 14.35
CA ALA A 202 2.52 -8.89 15.50
C ALA A 202 3.94 -8.46 15.92
N GLN A 203 4.88 -9.40 16.00
CA GLN A 203 6.29 -9.10 16.34
C GLN A 203 6.97 -8.23 15.27
N SER A 204 6.70 -8.48 13.97
CA SER A 204 7.21 -7.64 12.90
C SER A 204 6.75 -6.17 13.03
N GLY A 205 5.53 -5.95 13.55
CA GLY A 205 5.05 -4.62 13.88
C GLY A 205 5.88 -3.96 14.98
N ALA A 206 6.16 -4.69 16.07
CA ALA A 206 7.00 -4.21 17.16
C ALA A 206 8.43 -3.89 16.69
N ASP A 207 9.01 -4.79 15.91
CA ASP A 207 10.38 -4.64 15.37
C ASP A 207 10.50 -3.44 14.42
N ALA A 208 9.46 -3.19 13.60
CA ALA A 208 9.43 -2.08 12.66
C ALA A 208 9.50 -0.70 13.33
N VAL A 209 9.04 -0.60 14.57
CA VAL A 209 8.97 0.66 15.33
C VAL A 209 9.92 0.70 16.53
N ALA A 210 10.78 -0.31 16.72
CA ALA A 210 11.64 -0.48 17.89
C ALA A 210 12.57 0.72 18.18
N ASN A 211 12.96 1.48 17.15
CA ASN A 211 13.82 2.66 17.28
C ASN A 211 13.05 3.98 17.10
N LEU A 212 11.73 3.94 17.16
CA LEU A 212 10.83 5.09 17.01
C LEU A 212 10.07 5.32 18.33
N PRO A 213 9.57 6.53 18.58
CA PRO A 213 8.81 6.84 19.80
C PRO A 213 7.38 6.29 19.73
N VAL A 214 7.26 4.97 19.58
CA VAL A 214 5.99 4.24 19.45
C VAL A 214 5.86 3.26 20.61
N GLU A 215 4.78 3.37 21.38
CA GLU A 215 4.42 2.39 22.39
C GLU A 215 3.81 1.15 21.72
N VAL A 216 4.22 -0.04 22.17
CA VAL A 216 3.78 -1.31 21.62
C VAL A 216 3.14 -2.17 22.71
N GLU A 217 1.94 -2.67 22.45
CA GLU A 217 1.25 -3.68 23.24
C GLU A 217 0.87 -4.85 22.34
N ILE A 218 1.13 -6.09 22.76
CA ILE A 218 0.73 -7.29 22.04
C ILE A 218 -0.06 -8.16 22.99
N LEU A 219 -1.36 -8.32 22.72
CA LEU A 219 -2.22 -9.25 23.42
C LEU A 219 -2.05 -10.66 22.83
N ASP A 220 -1.68 -11.61 23.67
CA ASP A 220 -1.63 -13.02 23.30
C ASP A 220 -3.02 -13.68 23.41
N GLN A 221 -3.10 -14.96 23.11
CA GLN A 221 -4.35 -15.70 23.13
C GLN A 221 -5.03 -15.72 24.52
N GLU A 222 -4.26 -15.73 25.60
CA GLU A 222 -4.80 -15.74 26.96
C GLU A 222 -5.35 -14.36 27.32
N ALA A 223 -4.63 -13.31 27.01
CA ALA A 223 -5.08 -11.93 27.18
C ALA A 223 -6.32 -11.61 26.32
N LEU A 224 -6.36 -12.08 25.08
CA LEU A 224 -7.54 -11.97 24.20
C LEU A 224 -8.76 -12.68 24.82
N ALA A 225 -8.57 -13.88 25.38
CA ALA A 225 -9.65 -14.63 26.02
C ALA A 225 -10.14 -13.91 27.29
N ALA A 226 -9.23 -13.43 28.12
CA ALA A 226 -9.58 -12.67 29.34
C ALA A 226 -10.30 -11.35 29.02
N GLY A 227 -9.93 -10.70 27.89
CA GLY A 227 -10.55 -9.47 27.41
C GLY A 227 -11.86 -9.64 26.67
N GLY A 228 -12.22 -10.86 26.25
CA GLY A 228 -13.47 -11.12 25.51
C GLY A 228 -13.41 -10.81 24.01
N TYR A 229 -12.25 -10.94 23.35
CA TYR A 229 -12.05 -10.72 21.91
C TYR A 229 -12.53 -11.94 21.10
N GLY A 230 -13.84 -12.18 21.09
CA GLY A 230 -14.43 -13.38 20.52
C GLY A 230 -14.38 -13.45 19.01
N GLY A 231 -14.28 -12.33 18.29
CA GLY A 231 -14.09 -12.30 16.86
C GLY A 231 -12.72 -12.84 16.44
N ILE A 232 -11.65 -12.31 17.02
CA ILE A 232 -10.27 -12.73 16.77
C ILE A 232 -10.05 -14.20 17.20
N LEU A 233 -10.54 -14.55 18.39
CA LEU A 233 -10.43 -15.91 18.92
C LEU A 233 -11.24 -16.92 18.13
N GLY A 234 -12.47 -16.56 17.70
CA GLY A 234 -13.34 -17.42 16.93
C GLY A 234 -12.71 -17.80 15.58
N VAL A 235 -12.18 -16.81 14.87
CA VAL A 235 -11.48 -17.03 13.59
C VAL A 235 -10.22 -17.88 13.79
N GLY A 236 -9.39 -17.54 14.77
CA GLY A 236 -8.12 -18.24 15.03
C GLY A 236 -8.28 -19.64 15.65
N LYS A 237 -9.48 -20.02 16.09
CA LYS A 237 -9.74 -21.26 16.85
C LYS A 237 -9.37 -22.54 16.10
N GLY A 238 -9.46 -22.52 14.76
CA GLY A 238 -9.15 -23.67 13.92
C GLY A 238 -7.66 -23.90 13.68
N SER A 239 -6.83 -22.89 13.89
CA SER A 239 -5.39 -22.94 13.64
C SER A 239 -4.60 -23.48 14.83
N MET A 240 -3.42 -24.00 14.56
CA MET A 240 -2.37 -24.25 15.57
C MET A 240 -1.57 -22.98 15.89
N GLN A 241 -1.70 -21.94 15.09
CA GLN A 241 -1.03 -20.66 15.27
C GLN A 241 -1.90 -19.72 16.13
N PRO A 242 -1.46 -19.34 17.34
CA PRO A 242 -2.30 -18.55 18.24
C PRO A 242 -2.50 -17.13 17.72
N PRO A 243 -3.73 -16.60 17.77
CA PRO A 243 -4.04 -15.25 17.32
C PRO A 243 -3.37 -14.19 18.21
N ARG A 244 -3.29 -12.96 17.69
CA ARG A 244 -2.72 -11.80 18.36
C ARG A 244 -3.53 -10.53 18.05
N LEU A 245 -3.52 -9.59 18.97
CA LEU A 245 -3.86 -8.20 18.70
C LEU A 245 -2.65 -7.36 19.08
N ALA A 246 -2.02 -6.67 18.12
CA ALA A 246 -0.97 -5.71 18.42
C ALA A 246 -1.50 -4.28 18.29
N ARG A 247 -1.16 -3.43 19.26
CA ARG A 247 -1.44 -2.00 19.30
C ARG A 247 -0.10 -1.25 19.23
N LEU A 248 0.00 -0.33 18.27
CA LEU A 248 1.18 0.50 18.00
C LEU A 248 0.76 1.96 18.14
N ALA A 249 1.18 2.67 19.20
CA ALA A 249 0.73 4.02 19.49
C ALA A 249 1.88 5.04 19.39
N TYR A 250 1.79 5.91 18.38
CA TYR A 250 2.64 7.10 18.24
C TYR A 250 1.87 8.31 18.75
N ARG A 251 2.42 8.99 19.76
CA ARG A 251 1.78 10.14 20.42
C ARG A 251 2.81 11.27 20.60
N PRO A 252 3.09 12.06 19.56
CA PRO A 252 4.03 13.17 19.66
C PRO A 252 3.46 14.29 20.57
N GLU A 253 4.35 15.01 21.24
CA GLU A 253 3.97 16.18 22.00
C GLU A 253 3.33 17.24 21.10
N GLY A 254 2.22 17.83 21.56
CA GLY A 254 1.50 18.84 20.82
C GLY A 254 0.61 18.34 19.68
N ALA A 255 0.40 17.03 19.54
CA ALA A 255 -0.56 16.50 18.57
C ALA A 255 -1.98 17.01 18.90
N THR A 256 -2.65 17.58 17.90
CA THR A 256 -4.01 18.15 18.02
C THR A 256 -5.08 17.24 17.46
N ALA A 257 -4.70 16.19 16.75
CA ALA A 257 -5.59 15.20 16.15
C ALA A 257 -5.08 13.77 16.40
N HIS A 258 -6.01 12.80 16.42
CA HIS A 258 -5.71 11.39 16.64
C HIS A 258 -6.39 10.51 15.59
N LEU A 259 -5.59 9.79 14.82
CA LEU A 259 -6.03 8.80 13.85
C LEU A 259 -5.87 7.38 14.42
N ALA A 260 -6.93 6.57 14.42
CA ALA A 260 -6.85 5.14 14.67
C ALA A 260 -6.92 4.36 13.34
N LEU A 261 -6.02 3.41 13.16
CA LEU A 261 -5.94 2.53 11.99
C LEU A 261 -6.16 1.09 12.43
N VAL A 262 -7.17 0.41 11.86
CA VAL A 262 -7.49 -0.99 12.19
C VAL A 262 -7.24 -1.86 10.97
N GLY A 263 -6.32 -2.81 11.06
CA GLY A 263 -5.90 -3.65 9.94
C GLY A 263 -6.33 -5.09 10.06
N LYS A 264 -6.99 -5.62 9.00
CA LYS A 264 -7.21 -7.06 8.84
C LYS A 264 -5.86 -7.76 8.74
N GLY A 265 -5.61 -8.72 9.64
CA GLY A 265 -4.36 -9.46 9.75
C GLY A 265 -4.55 -10.96 9.61
N ILE A 266 -5.35 -11.42 8.63
CA ILE A 266 -5.52 -12.84 8.39
C ILE A 266 -4.29 -13.38 7.65
N THR A 267 -3.41 -14.05 8.39
CA THR A 267 -2.09 -14.46 7.88
C THR A 267 -2.14 -15.56 6.84
N PHE A 268 -3.19 -16.36 6.87
CA PHE A 268 -3.60 -17.26 5.79
C PHE A 268 -5.11 -17.56 5.91
N ASP A 269 -5.82 -17.47 4.79
CA ASP A 269 -7.26 -17.69 4.76
C ASP A 269 -7.62 -18.88 3.86
N THR A 270 -8.04 -19.97 4.48
CA THR A 270 -8.61 -21.12 3.77
C THR A 270 -10.12 -21.02 3.57
N GLY A 271 -10.77 -20.02 4.19
CA GLY A 271 -12.22 -19.96 4.36
C GLY A 271 -12.71 -20.72 5.61
N GLY A 272 -11.85 -21.44 6.29
CA GLY A 272 -12.25 -22.28 7.43
C GLY A 272 -13.08 -23.48 6.99
N ILE A 273 -14.19 -23.78 7.69
CA ILE A 273 -15.13 -24.85 7.31
C ILE A 273 -15.83 -24.53 5.99
N SER A 274 -16.14 -23.28 5.72
CA SER A 274 -16.61 -22.77 4.39
C SER A 274 -15.43 -22.69 3.42
N ILE A 275 -14.81 -23.85 3.10
CA ILE A 275 -13.51 -23.92 2.42
C ILE A 275 -13.52 -23.27 1.03
N LYS A 276 -12.51 -22.45 0.76
CA LYS A 276 -12.29 -21.85 -0.58
C LYS A 276 -11.91 -22.94 -1.61
N PRO A 277 -12.20 -22.70 -2.90
CA PRO A 277 -11.60 -23.49 -3.97
C PRO A 277 -10.07 -23.43 -3.92
N SER A 278 -9.39 -24.53 -4.31
CA SER A 278 -7.92 -24.57 -4.32
C SER A 278 -7.27 -23.59 -5.30
N ALA A 279 -8.00 -23.18 -6.34
CA ALA A 279 -7.54 -22.20 -7.31
C ALA A 279 -7.23 -20.86 -6.62
N SER A 280 -6.00 -20.36 -6.78
CA SER A 280 -5.48 -19.12 -6.17
C SER A 280 -5.45 -19.10 -4.64
N MET A 281 -5.76 -20.19 -3.92
CA MET A 281 -5.69 -20.20 -2.45
C MET A 281 -4.30 -19.83 -1.92
N HIS A 282 -3.22 -20.10 -2.67
CA HIS A 282 -1.85 -19.71 -2.31
C HIS A 282 -1.64 -18.18 -2.24
N GLU A 283 -2.50 -17.39 -2.87
CA GLU A 283 -2.48 -15.92 -2.79
C GLU A 283 -3.08 -15.42 -1.46
N MET A 284 -3.81 -16.26 -0.72
CA MET A 284 -4.43 -15.92 0.56
C MET A 284 -3.44 -15.65 1.68
N LYS A 285 -2.15 -15.82 1.47
CA LYS A 285 -1.09 -15.26 2.30
C LYS A 285 -1.09 -13.72 2.32
N ALA A 286 -1.70 -13.09 1.32
CA ALA A 286 -1.84 -11.63 1.22
C ALA A 286 -3.05 -11.08 2.01
N ASP A 287 -3.83 -11.92 2.67
CA ASP A 287 -5.05 -11.54 3.38
C ASP A 287 -4.79 -10.78 4.70
N MET A 288 -3.53 -10.55 4.99
CA MET A 288 -3.03 -9.69 6.07
C MET A 288 -2.52 -8.32 5.57
N SER A 289 -2.81 -7.96 4.32
CA SER A 289 -2.32 -6.70 3.72
C SER A 289 -2.84 -5.45 4.42
N GLY A 290 -4.03 -5.50 5.01
CA GLY A 290 -4.56 -4.42 5.82
C GLY A 290 -3.69 -4.14 7.05
N ALA A 291 -3.35 -5.18 7.81
CA ALA A 291 -2.45 -5.08 8.95
C ALA A 291 -1.02 -4.65 8.54
N ALA A 292 -0.51 -5.17 7.42
CA ALA A 292 0.79 -4.74 6.89
C ALA A 292 0.80 -3.25 6.53
N ALA A 293 -0.29 -2.73 5.96
CA ALA A 293 -0.44 -1.31 5.66
C ALA A 293 -0.50 -0.46 6.94
N VAL A 294 -1.21 -0.93 7.99
CA VAL A 294 -1.28 -0.24 9.30
C VAL A 294 0.11 -0.15 9.92
N ILE A 295 0.85 -1.25 10.04
CA ILE A 295 2.20 -1.27 10.63
C ILE A 295 3.11 -0.30 9.87
N ALA A 296 3.14 -0.40 8.54
CA ALA A 296 3.98 0.42 7.68
C ALA A 296 3.63 1.92 7.78
N THR A 297 2.34 2.23 7.90
CA THR A 297 1.87 3.62 8.05
C THR A 297 2.31 4.22 9.38
N VAL A 298 2.13 3.50 10.51
CA VAL A 298 2.62 3.97 11.82
C VAL A 298 4.13 4.18 11.80
N GLN A 299 4.90 3.25 11.18
CA GLN A 299 6.34 3.39 11.00
C GLN A 299 6.70 4.66 10.21
N ALA A 300 6.01 4.92 9.08
CA ALA A 300 6.27 6.08 8.25
C ALA A 300 5.98 7.39 8.98
N ILE A 301 4.82 7.50 9.63
CA ILE A 301 4.38 8.70 10.36
C ILE A 301 5.35 9.01 11.49
N ALA A 302 5.71 8.01 12.31
CA ALA A 302 6.67 8.18 13.40
C ALA A 302 8.08 8.53 12.89
N SER A 303 8.51 7.95 11.75
CA SER A 303 9.81 8.28 11.12
C SER A 303 9.84 9.69 10.54
N LEU A 304 8.70 10.21 10.08
CA LEU A 304 8.55 11.58 9.58
C LEU A 304 8.40 12.59 10.71
N GLY A 305 8.07 12.15 11.93
CA GLY A 305 7.83 13.03 13.07
C GLY A 305 6.59 13.92 12.89
N LEU A 306 5.52 13.40 12.26
CA LEU A 306 4.31 14.17 12.02
C LEU A 306 3.61 14.56 13.33
N SER A 307 3.02 15.76 13.38
CA SER A 307 2.35 16.31 14.57
C SER A 307 0.91 15.80 14.72
N VAL A 308 0.69 14.51 14.49
CA VAL A 308 -0.59 13.81 14.64
C VAL A 308 -0.39 12.55 15.46
N ALA A 309 -1.28 12.27 16.40
CA ALA A 309 -1.28 11.00 17.12
C ALA A 309 -1.83 9.91 16.20
N VAL A 310 -1.17 8.75 16.16
CA VAL A 310 -1.65 7.60 15.39
C VAL A 310 -1.58 6.35 16.23
N THR A 311 -2.68 5.57 16.28
CA THR A 311 -2.70 4.26 16.92
C THR A 311 -3.09 3.21 15.88
N GLY A 312 -2.21 2.26 15.62
CA GLY A 312 -2.46 1.13 14.72
C GLY A 312 -2.86 -0.13 15.50
N TYR A 313 -3.88 -0.83 15.04
CA TYR A 313 -4.36 -2.10 15.56
C TYR A 313 -4.21 -3.19 14.51
N VAL A 314 -3.48 -4.24 14.85
CA VAL A 314 -3.18 -5.40 13.99
C VAL A 314 -4.01 -6.57 14.49
N CYS A 315 -5.13 -6.88 13.84
CA CYS A 315 -6.05 -7.96 14.22
C CYS A 315 -5.60 -9.26 13.54
N ALA A 316 -4.64 -9.98 14.15
CA ALA A 316 -3.95 -11.10 13.53
C ALA A 316 -4.55 -12.46 13.94
N ALA A 317 -4.99 -13.23 12.93
CA ALA A 317 -5.46 -14.61 13.06
C ALA A 317 -5.12 -15.42 11.81
N GLU A 318 -5.21 -16.76 11.91
CA GLU A 318 -5.10 -17.66 10.76
C GLU A 318 -6.40 -18.48 10.66
N ASN A 319 -7.10 -18.41 9.52
CA ASN A 319 -8.39 -19.08 9.32
C ASN A 319 -8.20 -20.46 8.71
N MET A 320 -8.28 -21.49 9.54
CA MET A 320 -8.01 -22.88 9.14
C MET A 320 -9.16 -23.81 9.50
N PRO A 321 -9.45 -24.84 8.67
CA PRO A 321 -10.39 -25.89 9.01
C PRO A 321 -9.73 -26.89 9.98
N SER A 322 -10.45 -27.25 11.04
CA SER A 322 -10.04 -28.32 11.96
C SER A 322 -11.23 -28.79 12.80
N GLY A 323 -11.02 -29.81 13.62
CA GLY A 323 -12.04 -30.27 14.57
C GLY A 323 -12.37 -29.24 15.68
N LYS A 324 -11.56 -28.17 15.80
CA LYS A 324 -11.78 -27.07 16.75
C LYS A 324 -12.30 -25.78 16.09
N ALA A 325 -12.31 -25.70 14.73
CA ALA A 325 -12.70 -24.51 14.01
C ALA A 325 -14.14 -24.09 14.32
N GLN A 326 -14.40 -22.78 14.22
CA GLN A 326 -15.77 -22.28 14.19
C GLN A 326 -16.55 -22.87 13.01
N LYS A 327 -17.85 -23.06 13.20
CA LYS A 327 -18.74 -23.67 12.22
C LYS A 327 -19.82 -22.67 11.80
N PRO A 328 -20.31 -22.74 10.57
CA PRO A 328 -21.55 -22.06 10.20
C PRO A 328 -22.67 -22.40 11.21
N GLY A 329 -23.34 -21.36 11.72
CA GLY A 329 -24.35 -21.46 12.79
C GLY A 329 -23.81 -21.25 14.22
N ASP A 330 -22.49 -21.16 14.41
CA ASP A 330 -21.94 -20.74 15.71
C ASP A 330 -22.24 -19.26 15.99
N VAL A 331 -22.39 -18.90 17.25
CA VAL A 331 -22.54 -17.49 17.70
C VAL A 331 -21.28 -17.09 18.45
N LEU A 332 -20.67 -15.97 18.04
CA LEU A 332 -19.54 -15.35 18.72
C LEU A 332 -20.01 -14.15 19.54
N SER A 333 -19.40 -13.94 20.71
CA SER A 333 -19.51 -12.69 21.45
C SER A 333 -18.25 -11.86 21.17
N THR A 334 -18.36 -10.80 20.38
CA THR A 334 -17.23 -9.93 20.03
C THR A 334 -16.82 -9.03 21.19
N TYR A 335 -15.67 -8.39 21.08
CA TYR A 335 -15.25 -7.38 22.04
C TYR A 335 -16.34 -6.29 22.19
N GLY A 336 -16.67 -5.89 23.42
CA GLY A 336 -17.81 -5.02 23.70
C GLY A 336 -19.16 -5.73 23.85
N GLY A 337 -19.23 -7.06 23.62
CA GLY A 337 -20.36 -7.91 23.99
C GLY A 337 -21.42 -8.12 22.92
N LYS A 338 -21.37 -7.44 21.74
CA LYS A 338 -22.30 -7.70 20.63
C LYS A 338 -22.12 -9.13 20.11
N THR A 339 -23.21 -9.84 19.88
CA THR A 339 -23.20 -11.22 19.41
C THR A 339 -23.35 -11.29 17.89
N VAL A 340 -22.59 -12.20 17.26
CA VAL A 340 -22.57 -12.39 15.82
C VAL A 340 -22.81 -13.85 15.47
N GLU A 341 -23.85 -14.14 14.69
CA GLU A 341 -24.03 -15.45 14.07
C GLU A 341 -23.11 -15.59 12.88
N VAL A 342 -22.26 -16.61 12.88
CA VAL A 342 -21.34 -16.92 11.79
C VAL A 342 -22.05 -17.83 10.82
N LEU A 343 -22.59 -17.28 9.73
CA LEU A 343 -23.23 -18.06 8.66
C LEU A 343 -22.24 -18.55 7.60
N ASP A 344 -21.12 -17.80 7.44
CA ASP A 344 -20.05 -18.14 6.51
C ASP A 344 -18.69 -17.91 7.20
N THR A 345 -17.91 -18.96 7.38
CA THR A 345 -16.58 -18.85 8.00
C THR A 345 -15.53 -18.25 7.07
N ASP A 346 -15.85 -18.05 5.77
CA ASP A 346 -15.06 -17.33 4.77
C ASP A 346 -15.35 -15.80 4.78
N ALA A 347 -16.19 -15.36 5.69
CA ALA A 347 -16.43 -13.94 6.01
C ALA A 347 -15.83 -13.61 7.39
N GLU A 348 -14.61 -14.00 7.63
CA GLU A 348 -13.84 -13.96 8.88
C GLU A 348 -13.20 -12.60 9.15
N GLY A 349 -12.77 -11.90 8.07
CA GLY A 349 -12.06 -10.62 8.18
C GLY A 349 -12.86 -9.57 8.93
N ARG A 350 -14.17 -9.50 8.69
CA ARG A 350 -15.05 -8.58 9.40
C ARG A 350 -15.23 -8.91 10.87
N LEU A 351 -15.04 -10.17 11.26
CA LEU A 351 -15.13 -10.61 12.67
C LEU A 351 -13.90 -10.14 13.46
N VAL A 352 -12.70 -10.28 12.92
CA VAL A 352 -11.50 -9.76 13.59
C VAL A 352 -11.47 -8.23 13.62
N LEU A 353 -12.00 -7.57 12.56
CA LEU A 353 -12.13 -6.12 12.52
C LEU A 353 -13.15 -5.60 13.53
N ALA A 354 -14.25 -6.33 13.78
CA ALA A 354 -15.24 -5.96 14.78
C ALA A 354 -14.60 -5.75 16.16
N ASP A 355 -13.77 -6.70 16.60
CA ASP A 355 -13.02 -6.57 17.86
C ASP A 355 -12.07 -5.36 17.83
N GLY A 356 -11.33 -5.19 16.72
CA GLY A 356 -10.39 -4.09 16.56
C GLY A 356 -11.05 -2.71 16.55
N LEU A 357 -12.20 -2.58 15.89
CA LEU A 357 -12.96 -1.33 15.81
C LEU A 357 -13.48 -0.90 17.18
N VAL A 358 -14.03 -1.83 17.96
CA VAL A 358 -14.49 -1.52 19.33
C VAL A 358 -13.31 -1.16 20.24
N ARG A 359 -12.20 -1.90 20.15
CA ARG A 359 -10.98 -1.60 20.92
C ARG A 359 -10.38 -0.23 20.57
N ALA A 360 -10.42 0.16 19.30
CA ALA A 360 -9.87 1.44 18.84
C ALA A 360 -10.59 2.65 19.46
N GLN A 361 -11.88 2.54 19.75
CA GLN A 361 -12.68 3.63 20.35
C GLN A 361 -12.23 3.98 21.76
N GLU A 362 -11.62 3.06 22.50
CA GLU A 362 -11.13 3.31 23.87
C GLU A 362 -10.00 4.34 23.90
N ASP A 363 -9.22 4.44 22.82
CA ASP A 363 -8.20 5.47 22.67
C ASP A 363 -8.77 6.85 22.27
N LYS A 364 -10.10 6.95 22.06
CA LYS A 364 -10.85 8.17 21.71
C LYS A 364 -10.26 8.93 20.53
N PRO A 365 -10.09 8.29 19.38
CA PRO A 365 -9.57 8.96 18.19
C PRO A 365 -10.61 9.89 17.57
N ASP A 366 -10.15 10.92 16.83
CA ASP A 366 -11.02 11.77 16.04
C ASP A 366 -11.57 11.04 14.81
N VAL A 367 -10.75 10.19 14.22
CA VAL A 367 -11.07 9.38 13.03
C VAL A 367 -10.60 7.94 13.22
N ILE A 368 -11.45 6.98 12.83
CA ILE A 368 -11.07 5.56 12.70
C ILE A 368 -11.10 5.20 11.21
N ILE A 369 -10.03 4.57 10.70
CA ILE A 369 -10.01 3.97 9.36
C ILE A 369 -9.64 2.50 9.50
N ASP A 370 -10.49 1.60 9.02
CA ASP A 370 -10.10 0.22 8.89
C ASP A 370 -9.71 -0.13 7.45
N ILE A 371 -8.75 -1.04 7.31
CA ILE A 371 -8.14 -1.42 6.05
C ILE A 371 -8.13 -2.94 5.94
N ALA A 372 -8.74 -3.47 4.89
CA ALA A 372 -8.86 -4.90 4.73
C ALA A 372 -8.90 -5.37 3.27
N THR A 373 -8.34 -6.53 3.02
CA THR A 373 -8.63 -7.37 1.87
C THR A 373 -9.95 -8.11 2.16
N LEU A 374 -11.07 -7.35 2.11
CA LEU A 374 -12.28 -7.85 2.75
C LEU A 374 -13.17 -8.66 1.84
N THR A 375 -13.36 -8.22 0.58
CA THR A 375 -14.38 -8.86 -0.27
C THR A 375 -13.91 -9.13 -1.69
N GLY A 376 -14.23 -10.32 -2.21
CA GLY A 376 -14.10 -10.59 -3.64
C GLY A 376 -15.03 -9.70 -4.49
N ALA A 377 -16.13 -9.21 -3.89
CA ALA A 377 -17.06 -8.30 -4.55
C ALA A 377 -16.39 -6.95 -4.92
N GLN A 378 -15.45 -6.47 -4.12
CA GLN A 378 -14.64 -5.28 -4.44
C GLN A 378 -13.87 -5.49 -5.75
N THR A 379 -13.21 -6.61 -5.91
CA THR A 379 -12.43 -6.93 -7.13
C THR A 379 -13.33 -7.05 -8.36
N ILE A 380 -14.54 -7.60 -8.20
CA ILE A 380 -15.54 -7.70 -9.28
C ILE A 380 -16.04 -6.30 -9.68
N ALA A 381 -16.31 -5.43 -8.72
CA ALA A 381 -16.87 -4.11 -8.96
C ALA A 381 -15.84 -3.11 -9.51
N LEU A 382 -14.64 -3.07 -8.93
CA LEU A 382 -13.63 -2.02 -9.17
C LEU A 382 -12.34 -2.53 -9.82
N GLY A 383 -12.22 -3.84 -10.01
CA GLY A 383 -11.02 -4.47 -10.59
C GLY A 383 -9.85 -4.56 -9.60
N SER A 384 -8.68 -4.93 -10.13
CA SER A 384 -7.49 -5.25 -9.34
C SER A 384 -6.58 -4.05 -9.03
N ARG A 385 -7.01 -2.81 -9.30
CA ARG A 385 -6.16 -1.62 -9.12
C ARG A 385 -6.83 -0.47 -8.39
N THR A 386 -8.11 -0.57 -8.08
CA THR A 386 -8.90 0.50 -7.45
C THR A 386 -9.54 -0.06 -6.18
N ALA A 387 -9.31 0.54 -5.03
CA ALA A 387 -9.96 0.17 -3.76
C ALA A 387 -11.34 0.83 -3.62
N GLY A 388 -12.18 0.28 -2.74
CA GLY A 388 -13.43 0.92 -2.34
C GLY A 388 -13.25 1.74 -1.06
N ILE A 389 -13.88 2.91 -0.98
CA ILE A 389 -13.97 3.73 0.24
C ILE A 389 -15.44 3.79 0.64
N MET A 390 -15.78 3.30 1.84
CA MET A 390 -17.08 3.47 2.48
C MET A 390 -16.87 4.23 3.80
N ALA A 391 -17.78 5.14 4.14
CA ALA A 391 -17.69 5.91 5.38
C ALA A 391 -19.09 6.25 5.92
N ASN A 392 -19.16 6.51 7.23
CA ASN A 392 -20.38 7.05 7.86
C ASN A 392 -20.45 8.59 7.83
N ASP A 393 -19.43 9.23 7.25
CA ASP A 393 -19.29 10.68 7.09
C ASP A 393 -18.83 10.97 5.66
N ASP A 394 -19.61 11.75 4.92
CA ASP A 394 -19.35 12.04 3.50
C ASP A 394 -18.10 12.91 3.32
N ASP A 395 -17.86 13.86 4.22
CA ASP A 395 -16.69 14.75 4.15
C ASP A 395 -15.41 13.94 4.40
N LEU A 396 -15.44 13.00 5.35
CA LEU A 396 -14.32 12.07 5.56
C LEU A 396 -14.06 11.20 4.34
N ARG A 397 -15.13 10.68 3.70
CA ARG A 397 -15.00 9.85 2.49
C ARG A 397 -14.34 10.63 1.35
N GLU A 398 -14.75 11.87 1.13
CA GLU A 398 -14.19 12.73 0.10
C GLU A 398 -12.74 13.12 0.41
N ALA A 399 -12.43 13.47 1.65
CA ALA A 399 -11.06 13.79 2.08
C ALA A 399 -10.09 12.61 1.87
N ILE A 400 -10.52 11.38 2.17
CA ILE A 400 -9.72 10.17 1.88
C ILE A 400 -9.54 9.98 0.37
N PHE A 401 -10.58 10.21 -0.43
CA PHE A 401 -10.50 10.13 -1.89
C PHE A 401 -9.49 11.13 -2.46
N ASP A 402 -9.50 12.36 -1.98
CA ASP A 402 -8.54 13.39 -2.38
C ASP A 402 -7.11 13.05 -1.94
N ALA A 403 -6.93 12.56 -0.72
CA ALA A 403 -5.64 12.06 -0.23
C ALA A 403 -5.10 10.92 -1.09
N ALA A 404 -5.96 9.97 -1.48
CA ALA A 404 -5.61 8.86 -2.38
C ALA A 404 -5.16 9.36 -3.76
N ASN A 405 -5.86 10.35 -4.33
CA ASN A 405 -5.50 10.95 -5.60
C ASN A 405 -4.12 11.64 -5.54
N ARG A 406 -3.83 12.41 -4.47
CA ARG A 406 -2.50 13.02 -4.25
C ARG A 406 -1.42 11.97 -4.04
N ALA A 407 -1.72 10.91 -3.28
CA ALA A 407 -0.82 9.79 -3.07
C ALA A 407 -0.60 8.93 -4.33
N GLY A 408 -1.49 9.03 -5.34
CA GLY A 408 -1.44 8.25 -6.58
C GLY A 408 -1.88 6.78 -6.39
N GLU A 409 -2.76 6.51 -5.41
CA GLU A 409 -3.43 5.22 -5.19
C GLU A 409 -4.89 5.34 -5.62
N SER A 410 -5.30 4.53 -6.60
CA SER A 410 -6.66 4.64 -7.14
C SER A 410 -7.69 4.10 -6.17
N MET A 411 -8.56 4.96 -5.66
CA MET A 411 -9.68 4.59 -4.80
C MET A 411 -10.98 5.13 -5.37
N TRP A 412 -12.11 4.55 -4.98
CA TRP A 412 -13.42 5.00 -5.43
C TRP A 412 -14.42 5.06 -4.27
N PRO A 413 -15.11 6.20 -4.07
CA PRO A 413 -16.17 6.34 -3.07
C PRO A 413 -17.35 5.43 -3.39
N MET A 414 -17.81 4.67 -2.39
CA MET A 414 -18.94 3.74 -2.49
C MET A 414 -20.02 4.13 -1.50
N PRO A 415 -21.31 3.89 -1.81
CA PRO A 415 -22.41 4.16 -0.90
C PRO A 415 -22.50 3.12 0.22
N GLN A 416 -23.26 3.46 1.26
CA GLN A 416 -23.74 2.53 2.31
C GLN A 416 -25.27 2.55 2.34
N PRO A 417 -25.95 1.78 1.46
CA PRO A 417 -27.42 1.76 1.38
C PRO A 417 -28.03 1.14 2.65
N GLU A 418 -28.91 1.87 3.32
CA GLU A 418 -29.52 1.45 4.60
C GLU A 418 -30.35 0.16 4.48
N GLU A 419 -30.96 -0.07 3.31
CA GLU A 419 -31.79 -1.27 3.06
C GLU A 419 -31.00 -2.59 3.18
N LEU A 420 -29.66 -2.56 3.07
CA LEU A 420 -28.84 -3.76 3.22
C LEU A 420 -28.71 -4.19 4.68
N ARG A 421 -28.96 -3.29 5.66
CA ARG A 421 -28.83 -3.58 7.08
C ARG A 421 -29.79 -4.69 7.54
N ALA A 422 -31.05 -4.61 7.09
CA ALA A 422 -32.04 -5.60 7.45
C ALA A 422 -31.68 -7.04 6.99
N GLY A 423 -30.89 -7.15 5.93
CA GLY A 423 -30.38 -8.45 5.47
C GLY A 423 -29.42 -9.14 6.45
N LEU A 424 -28.82 -8.40 7.36
CA LEU A 424 -27.88 -8.90 8.37
C LEU A 424 -28.55 -9.26 9.70
N ASP A 425 -29.88 -9.16 9.84
CA ASP A 425 -30.56 -9.59 11.05
C ASP A 425 -30.39 -11.10 11.26
N SER A 426 -30.10 -11.51 12.50
CA SER A 426 -29.98 -12.91 12.87
C SER A 426 -31.24 -13.37 13.65
N LEU A 427 -31.51 -14.65 13.59
CA LEU A 427 -32.59 -15.28 14.38
C LEU A 427 -32.13 -15.64 15.80
N VAL A 428 -30.81 -15.66 16.04
CA VAL A 428 -30.21 -16.20 17.28
C VAL A 428 -29.14 -15.30 17.90
N ALA A 429 -28.76 -14.22 17.22
CA ALA A 429 -27.74 -13.26 17.66
C ALA A 429 -28.19 -11.83 17.31
N ASP A 430 -27.39 -10.82 17.69
CA ASP A 430 -27.71 -9.42 17.38
C ASP A 430 -27.56 -9.13 15.89
N ILE A 431 -26.62 -9.83 15.21
CA ILE A 431 -26.35 -9.64 13.78
C ILE A 431 -25.73 -10.94 13.20
N ALA A 432 -25.90 -11.17 11.90
CA ALA A 432 -25.19 -12.23 11.16
C ALA A 432 -23.99 -11.66 10.37
N ASN A 433 -22.93 -12.45 10.20
CA ASN A 433 -21.74 -12.00 9.49
C ASN A 433 -21.91 -11.86 7.96
N ILE A 434 -22.96 -12.48 7.39
CA ILE A 434 -23.42 -12.29 6.00
C ILE A 434 -24.95 -12.24 5.96
N PRO A 435 -25.56 -11.74 4.85
CA PRO A 435 -27.03 -11.76 4.74
C PRO A 435 -27.62 -13.17 4.86
N LEU A 436 -28.67 -13.32 5.68
CA LEU A 436 -29.42 -14.58 5.90
C LEU A 436 -29.90 -15.24 4.61
N SER A 437 -30.20 -14.45 3.58
CA SER A 437 -30.60 -14.95 2.28
C SER A 437 -29.52 -15.76 1.56
N GLY A 438 -28.26 -15.73 2.03
CA GLY A 438 -27.10 -16.29 1.35
C GLY A 438 -26.75 -15.59 0.03
N ARG A 439 -27.49 -14.55 -0.35
CA ARG A 439 -27.22 -13.76 -1.56
C ARG A 439 -25.97 -12.89 -1.33
N ARG A 440 -25.14 -12.81 -2.37
CA ARG A 440 -23.90 -12.02 -2.34
C ARG A 440 -24.02 -10.68 -3.07
N ASP A 441 -25.25 -10.25 -3.36
CA ASP A 441 -25.53 -8.97 -4.01
C ASP A 441 -25.01 -7.83 -3.12
N GLY A 442 -24.26 -6.89 -3.69
CA GLY A 442 -23.67 -5.80 -2.92
C GLY A 442 -22.71 -6.24 -1.81
N GLY A 443 -21.99 -7.36 -1.99
CA GLY A 443 -21.16 -7.98 -0.95
C GLY A 443 -20.15 -7.05 -0.30
N MET A 444 -19.53 -6.12 -1.05
CA MET A 444 -18.66 -5.09 -0.50
C MET A 444 -19.44 -4.12 0.40
N LEU A 445 -20.63 -3.71 -0.02
CA LEU A 445 -21.45 -2.75 0.71
C LEU A 445 -22.03 -3.37 1.99
N SER A 446 -22.55 -4.61 1.91
CA SER A 446 -23.08 -5.31 3.09
C SER A 446 -21.97 -5.60 4.12
N ALA A 447 -20.72 -5.88 3.67
CA ALA A 447 -19.58 -6.02 4.56
C ALA A 447 -19.25 -4.72 5.31
N SER A 448 -19.29 -3.59 4.61
CA SER A 448 -19.10 -2.27 5.22
C SER A 448 -20.21 -1.93 6.22
N ILE A 449 -21.48 -2.26 5.91
CA ILE A 449 -22.62 -2.06 6.81
C ILE A 449 -22.46 -2.94 8.07
N PHE A 450 -21.98 -4.18 7.93
CA PHE A 450 -21.65 -5.01 9.08
C PHE A 450 -20.61 -4.33 9.99
N LEU A 451 -19.53 -3.78 9.43
CA LEU A 451 -18.49 -3.10 10.21
C LEU A 451 -19.02 -1.84 10.91
N ARG A 452 -19.89 -1.09 10.25
CA ARG A 452 -20.54 0.11 10.80
C ARG A 452 -21.30 -0.19 12.11
N GLU A 453 -21.85 -1.39 12.27
CA GLU A 453 -22.56 -1.82 13.49
C GLU A 453 -21.67 -1.84 14.75
N PHE A 454 -20.35 -1.81 14.58
CA PHE A 454 -19.36 -1.81 15.66
C PHE A 454 -18.76 -0.41 15.90
N VAL A 455 -19.28 0.62 15.21
CA VAL A 455 -18.83 2.00 15.35
C VAL A 455 -20.03 2.88 15.71
N PRO A 456 -19.98 3.67 16.79
CA PRO A 456 -21.06 4.60 17.13
C PRO A 456 -21.23 5.67 16.03
N ASP A 457 -22.45 6.16 15.82
CA ASP A 457 -22.72 7.21 14.83
C ASP A 457 -21.94 8.51 15.11
N SER A 458 -21.56 8.77 16.36
CA SER A 458 -20.76 9.94 16.74
C SER A 458 -19.28 9.82 16.40
N GLN A 459 -18.79 8.63 16.04
CA GLN A 459 -17.40 8.39 15.69
C GLN A 459 -17.24 8.46 14.15
N ARG A 460 -16.45 9.40 13.66
CA ARG A 460 -16.09 9.45 12.23
C ARG A 460 -15.28 8.20 11.87
N TRP A 461 -15.76 7.47 10.87
CA TRP A 461 -15.19 6.19 10.46
C TRP A 461 -15.24 5.98 8.97
N ALA A 462 -14.22 5.31 8.44
CA ALA A 462 -14.16 4.84 7.07
C ALA A 462 -13.58 3.42 6.99
N HIS A 463 -14.06 2.66 6.01
CA HIS A 463 -13.56 1.34 5.60
C HIS A 463 -12.90 1.43 4.23
N LEU A 464 -11.67 0.92 4.12
CA LEU A 464 -10.94 0.76 2.87
C LEU A 464 -10.90 -0.71 2.48
N ASP A 465 -11.70 -1.11 1.47
CA ASP A 465 -11.63 -2.47 0.92
C ASP A 465 -10.57 -2.50 -0.19
N ILE A 466 -9.42 -3.09 0.15
CA ILE A 466 -8.23 -3.18 -0.71
C ILE A 466 -8.03 -4.57 -1.33
N ALA A 467 -9.06 -5.43 -1.36
CA ALA A 467 -8.95 -6.82 -1.81
C ALA A 467 -8.30 -6.96 -3.19
N GLY A 468 -8.69 -6.11 -4.16
CA GLY A 468 -8.11 -6.12 -5.50
C GLY A 468 -6.67 -5.58 -5.57
N PRO A 469 -6.40 -4.36 -5.08
CA PRO A 469 -5.09 -3.72 -5.28
C PRO A 469 -3.99 -4.18 -4.31
N ALA A 470 -4.29 -4.93 -3.25
CA ALA A 470 -3.31 -5.38 -2.26
C ALA A 470 -2.26 -6.34 -2.83
N TYR A 471 -2.63 -7.15 -3.83
CA TYR A 471 -1.77 -8.15 -4.44
C TYR A 471 -1.84 -8.11 -5.96
N ASN A 472 -0.69 -8.00 -6.64
CA ASN A 472 -0.61 -7.97 -8.09
C ASN A 472 -0.22 -9.35 -8.64
N GLY A 473 -1.19 -10.15 -9.05
CA GLY A 473 -0.97 -11.45 -9.71
C GLY A 473 -0.45 -11.31 -11.17
N TYR A 474 -0.51 -10.11 -11.76
CA TYR A 474 -0.19 -9.83 -13.16
C TYR A 474 1.24 -9.29 -13.33
N SER A 475 1.53 -8.81 -14.55
CA SER A 475 2.80 -8.16 -14.85
C SER A 475 3.00 -6.90 -14.01
N PRO A 476 4.24 -6.58 -13.59
CA PRO A 476 4.56 -5.32 -12.92
C PRO A 476 4.22 -4.10 -13.76
N TRP A 477 3.84 -2.99 -13.11
CA TRP A 477 3.55 -1.72 -13.77
C TRP A 477 3.92 -0.53 -12.87
N GLY A 478 4.31 0.61 -13.45
CA GLY A 478 4.75 1.77 -12.67
C GLY A 478 5.80 1.37 -11.63
N CYS A 479 5.56 1.67 -10.37
CA CYS A 479 6.36 1.24 -9.22
C CYS A 479 5.79 0.00 -8.50
N THR A 480 4.70 -0.60 -9.03
CA THR A 480 4.06 -1.77 -8.45
C THR A 480 4.71 -3.06 -8.96
N PRO A 481 5.27 -3.93 -8.10
CA PRO A 481 5.83 -5.21 -8.48
C PRO A 481 4.74 -6.26 -8.71
N LYS A 482 5.12 -7.48 -9.11
CA LYS A 482 4.30 -8.67 -8.93
C LYS A 482 4.34 -9.08 -7.46
N GLY A 483 3.21 -9.55 -6.92
CA GLY A 483 3.07 -9.90 -5.50
C GLY A 483 2.50 -8.77 -4.67
N GLY A 484 2.88 -8.69 -3.40
CA GLY A 484 2.44 -7.66 -2.45
C GLY A 484 2.75 -6.24 -2.96
N THR A 485 1.77 -5.36 -2.88
CA THR A 485 1.88 -4.01 -3.45
C THR A 485 2.21 -2.94 -2.42
N GLY A 486 1.90 -3.17 -1.14
CA GLY A 486 1.97 -2.16 -0.07
C GLY A 486 0.93 -1.05 -0.26
N TYR A 487 -0.23 -1.41 -0.84
CA TYR A 487 -1.32 -0.48 -1.12
C TYR A 487 -1.91 0.11 0.17
N ALA A 488 -2.47 1.29 0.07
CA ALA A 488 -3.00 2.17 1.11
C ALA A 488 -1.95 2.86 2.00
N VAL A 489 -0.72 2.39 2.12
CA VAL A 489 0.31 3.05 2.95
C VAL A 489 0.48 4.53 2.58
N ARG A 490 0.59 4.84 1.29
CA ARG A 490 0.79 6.21 0.81
C ARG A 490 -0.43 7.09 1.09
N THR A 491 -1.62 6.57 0.88
CA THR A 491 -2.88 7.27 1.18
C THR A 491 -3.02 7.55 2.67
N LEU A 492 -2.77 6.56 3.54
CA LEU A 492 -2.90 6.72 4.98
C LEU A 492 -1.87 7.68 5.56
N VAL A 493 -0.64 7.72 5.01
CA VAL A 493 0.34 8.77 5.38
C VAL A 493 -0.17 10.14 4.95
N GLN A 494 -0.74 10.27 3.74
CA GLN A 494 -1.30 11.55 3.28
C GLN A 494 -2.48 12.01 4.15
N VAL A 495 -3.38 11.10 4.55
CA VAL A 495 -4.47 11.41 5.49
C VAL A 495 -3.90 11.91 6.82
N ALA A 496 -2.85 11.28 7.34
CA ALA A 496 -2.20 11.72 8.58
C ALA A 496 -1.53 13.10 8.46
N GLU A 497 -0.94 13.40 7.31
CA GLU A 497 -0.40 14.74 7.01
C GLU A 497 -1.54 15.78 6.97
N ASP A 498 -2.64 15.48 6.29
CA ASP A 498 -3.81 16.37 6.21
C ASP A 498 -4.41 16.64 7.61
N MET A 499 -4.47 15.64 8.49
CA MET A 499 -4.90 15.80 9.88
C MET A 499 -3.90 16.64 10.71
N ALA A 500 -2.60 16.44 10.49
CA ALA A 500 -1.57 17.23 11.16
C ALA A 500 -1.62 18.71 10.79
N ASP A 501 -2.02 19.01 9.55
CA ASP A 501 -2.16 20.37 9.01
C ASP A 501 -3.54 20.99 9.30
N GLY A 502 -4.46 20.23 9.95
CA GLY A 502 -5.82 20.67 10.24
C GLY A 502 -6.72 20.80 9.00
N ALA A 503 -6.40 20.08 7.94
CA ALA A 503 -7.17 20.06 6.69
C ALA A 503 -8.27 18.96 6.68
N LEU A 504 -8.28 18.06 7.71
CA LEU A 504 -9.24 16.98 7.85
C LEU A 504 -9.81 16.93 9.27
#